data_0080c86549f4cfea2049af06c4a6d391
#
_entry.id   0080c86549f4cfea2049af06c4a6d391
#
_cell.length_a   1.000
_cell.length_b   1.000
_cell.length_c   1.000
_cell.angle_alpha   90.00
_cell.angle_beta   90.00
_cell.angle_gamma   90.00
#
_symmetry.space_group_name_H-M   'P 1'
#
loop_
_entity.id
_entity.type
_entity.pdbx_description
1 polymer ?
#
loop_
_entity_poly.entity_id
_entity_poly.type
_entity_poly.pdbx_seq_one_letter_code
_entity_poly.pdbx_strand_id
1 'polypeptide(L)'
;MKILFPVSLFFSSLFFSQTPVPADYKKIPEILDNPELLFPFIVPDQKYDYWSVLRNNPDPDKAVIYESQTPDFMTLNDPAPEKGFFQKCLGEDCFSYILACEKDRTKYFSTEKELRNFIGPVDNLPEALLIANSYGYYVDSTNPSASSYKTDDKYISLYLTKLNNNAAGKESFLIKINRKTGRHEIKTIGTY
;
A
#
# COMPACT_ATOMS: atom_id res chain seq x y z
N MET A 1 28.61 -36.85 53.74
CA MET A 1 28.69 -37.07 52.29
C MET A 1 27.51 -36.29 51.68
N LYS A 2 27.79 -35.04 51.17
CA LYS A 2 26.76 -34.18 50.58
C LYS A 2 26.82 -34.36 49.05
N ILE A 3 25.74 -34.91 48.47
CA ILE A 3 25.58 -35.08 47.03
C ILE A 3 25.02 -33.81 46.49
N LEU A 4 25.82 -33.00 45.72
CA LEU A 4 25.35 -31.90 44.90
C LEU A 4 24.81 -32.40 43.58
N PHE A 5 23.52 -32.25 43.33
CA PHE A 5 22.90 -32.40 42.00
C PHE A 5 23.13 -31.18 41.16
N PRO A 6 23.70 -31.25 39.97
CA PRO A 6 23.74 -30.10 39.05
C PRO A 6 22.36 -29.94 38.41
N VAL A 7 21.70 -28.79 38.70
CA VAL A 7 20.52 -28.36 37.98
C VAL A 7 20.96 -27.85 36.61
N SER A 8 20.76 -28.65 35.58
CA SER A 8 20.96 -28.22 34.18
C SER A 8 19.77 -27.37 33.73
N LEU A 9 19.94 -26.06 33.68
CA LEU A 9 18.99 -25.13 33.10
C LEU A 9 19.04 -25.27 31.57
N PHE A 10 18.07 -26.00 31.00
CA PHE A 10 17.80 -25.98 29.57
C PHE A 10 17.17 -24.62 29.20
N PHE A 11 17.98 -23.70 28.70
CA PHE A 11 17.50 -22.54 27.96
C PHE A 11 17.00 -23.03 26.59
N SER A 12 15.71 -23.31 26.48
CA SER A 12 15.05 -23.46 25.19
C SER A 12 14.89 -22.06 24.57
N SER A 13 15.88 -21.63 23.79
CA SER A 13 15.77 -20.48 22.92
C SER A 13 14.70 -20.79 21.86
N LEU A 14 13.53 -20.19 22.02
CA LEU A 14 12.49 -20.14 20.99
C LEU A 14 13.05 -19.27 19.84
N PHE A 15 13.74 -19.91 18.90
CA PHE A 15 14.06 -19.31 17.63
C PHE A 15 12.74 -19.12 16.88
N PHE A 16 12.22 -17.90 16.84
CA PHE A 16 11.20 -17.51 15.86
C PHE A 16 11.84 -17.65 14.49
N SER A 17 11.61 -18.78 13.84
CA SER A 17 12.12 -19.03 12.49
C SER A 17 11.34 -18.16 11.51
N GLN A 18 11.90 -17.01 11.15
CA GLN A 18 11.41 -16.26 9.99
C GLN A 18 11.65 -17.12 8.74
N THR A 19 10.59 -17.34 7.98
CA THR A 19 10.73 -18.00 6.68
C THR A 19 11.58 -17.09 5.78
N PRO A 20 12.76 -17.54 5.32
CA PRO A 20 13.61 -16.70 4.49
C PRO A 20 12.92 -16.32 3.20
N VAL A 21 13.10 -15.07 2.77
CA VAL A 21 12.61 -14.61 1.46
C VAL A 21 13.35 -15.39 0.36
N PRO A 22 12.64 -15.98 -0.60
CA PRO A 22 13.29 -16.70 -1.70
C PRO A 22 14.23 -15.78 -2.51
N ALA A 23 15.33 -16.34 -3.02
CA ALA A 23 16.39 -15.59 -3.70
C ALA A 23 15.96 -14.92 -5.02
N ASP A 24 14.82 -15.32 -5.58
CA ASP A 24 14.24 -14.75 -6.80
C ASP A 24 13.36 -13.51 -6.54
N TYR A 25 13.22 -13.08 -5.28
CA TYR A 25 12.62 -11.82 -4.91
C TYR A 25 13.65 -10.70 -4.89
N LYS A 26 13.22 -9.50 -5.28
CA LYS A 26 14.02 -8.28 -5.28
C LYS A 26 13.59 -7.37 -4.13
N LYS A 27 14.50 -6.56 -3.61
CA LYS A 27 14.16 -5.50 -2.64
C LYS A 27 13.27 -4.46 -3.31
N ILE A 28 12.19 -4.05 -2.64
CA ILE A 28 11.37 -2.90 -3.04
C ILE A 28 12.25 -1.64 -2.89
N PRO A 29 12.35 -0.78 -3.94
CA PRO A 29 13.05 0.49 -3.83
C PRO A 29 12.50 1.36 -2.69
N GLU A 30 13.37 1.94 -1.88
CA GLU A 30 12.99 2.72 -0.69
C GLU A 30 12.07 3.92 -1.01
N ILE A 31 12.24 4.52 -2.19
CA ILE A 31 11.38 5.61 -2.66
C ILE A 31 9.91 5.19 -2.77
N LEU A 32 9.62 3.91 -2.98
CA LEU A 32 8.26 3.38 -3.10
C LEU A 32 7.60 3.07 -1.74
N ASP A 33 8.28 3.34 -0.62
CA ASP A 33 7.70 3.26 0.72
C ASP A 33 6.70 4.40 0.99
N ASN A 34 6.85 5.53 0.30
CA ASN A 34 5.90 6.64 0.38
C ASN A 34 4.76 6.47 -0.65
N PRO A 35 3.50 6.20 -0.21
CA PRO A 35 2.36 6.03 -1.11
C PRO A 35 2.09 7.23 -2.04
N GLU A 36 2.47 8.45 -1.65
CA GLU A 36 2.26 9.64 -2.48
C GLU A 36 3.12 9.63 -3.74
N LEU A 37 4.29 8.99 -3.67
CA LEU A 37 5.18 8.84 -4.81
C LEU A 37 4.76 7.70 -5.77
N LEU A 38 3.71 6.95 -5.42
CA LEU A 38 3.20 5.86 -6.26
C LEU A 38 2.16 6.35 -7.28
N PHE A 39 1.45 7.42 -6.99
CA PHE A 39 0.36 7.92 -7.84
C PHE A 39 0.76 8.25 -9.29
N PRO A 40 1.95 8.81 -9.57
CA PRO A 40 2.39 9.06 -10.95
C PRO A 40 2.49 7.83 -11.84
N PHE A 41 2.51 6.64 -11.25
CA PHE A 41 2.64 5.37 -11.98
C PHE A 41 1.30 4.67 -12.23
N ILE A 42 0.18 5.26 -11.80
CA ILE A 42 -1.15 4.67 -12.06
C ILE A 42 -1.47 4.78 -13.53
N VAL A 43 -1.85 3.64 -14.11
CA VAL A 43 -2.53 3.53 -15.39
C VAL A 43 -4.00 3.27 -15.07
N PRO A 44 -4.91 4.26 -15.21
CA PRO A 44 -6.32 4.08 -14.87
C PRO A 44 -6.99 2.98 -15.70
N ASP A 45 -8.01 2.32 -15.13
CA ASP A 45 -8.80 1.26 -15.77
C ASP A 45 -9.48 1.71 -17.07
N GLN A 46 -9.72 3.00 -17.20
CA GLN A 46 -10.25 3.64 -18.39
C GLN A 46 -9.56 4.98 -18.66
N LYS A 47 -9.68 5.47 -19.89
CA LYS A 47 -9.10 6.76 -20.27
C LYS A 47 -9.93 7.91 -19.68
N TYR A 48 -9.27 8.82 -18.99
CA TYR A 48 -9.79 10.11 -18.52
C TYR A 48 -9.10 11.23 -19.31
N ASP A 49 -9.82 12.34 -19.54
CA ASP A 49 -9.23 13.53 -20.15
C ASP A 49 -8.29 14.25 -19.17
N TYR A 50 -8.60 14.15 -17.88
CA TYR A 50 -7.80 14.67 -16.77
C TYR A 50 -8.08 13.84 -15.53
N TRP A 51 -7.07 13.65 -14.70
CA TRP A 51 -7.26 13.17 -13.34
C TRP A 51 -6.16 13.68 -12.42
N SER A 52 -6.50 13.85 -11.16
CA SER A 52 -5.60 14.29 -10.11
C SER A 52 -5.84 13.54 -8.81
N VAL A 53 -4.80 13.45 -7.99
CA VAL A 53 -4.90 13.00 -6.60
C VAL A 53 -4.80 14.22 -5.71
N LEU A 54 -5.82 14.41 -4.92
CA LEU A 54 -5.97 15.55 -4.04
C LEU A 54 -5.98 15.08 -2.58
N ARG A 55 -5.46 15.91 -1.71
CA ARG A 55 -5.58 15.79 -0.25
C ARG A 55 -6.61 16.80 0.24
N ASN A 56 -7.43 16.40 1.19
CA ASN A 56 -8.25 17.36 1.92
C ASN A 56 -7.34 18.19 2.84
N ASN A 57 -6.88 19.31 2.32
CA ASN A 57 -5.99 20.24 3.02
C ASN A 57 -6.55 21.67 2.83
N PRO A 58 -6.68 22.45 3.92
CA PRO A 58 -7.15 23.84 3.82
C PRO A 58 -6.18 24.76 3.05
N ASP A 59 -4.92 24.37 2.91
CA ASP A 59 -3.92 25.06 2.10
C ASP A 59 -3.96 24.52 0.66
N PRO A 60 -4.45 25.29 -0.32
CA PRO A 60 -4.57 24.81 -1.71
C PRO A 60 -3.25 24.36 -2.32
N ASP A 61 -2.13 25.01 -1.95
CA ASP A 61 -0.81 24.69 -2.48
C ASP A 61 -0.32 23.31 -2.02
N LYS A 62 -0.90 22.77 -0.95
CA LYS A 62 -0.63 21.44 -0.42
C LYS A 62 -1.71 20.42 -0.72
N ALA A 63 -2.78 20.84 -1.36
CA ALA A 63 -3.91 19.97 -1.67
C ALA A 63 -3.59 19.01 -2.83
N VAL A 64 -2.83 19.45 -3.82
CA VAL A 64 -2.49 18.63 -5.00
C VAL A 64 -1.31 17.72 -4.68
N ILE A 65 -1.52 16.39 -4.76
CA ILE A 65 -0.47 15.37 -4.63
C ILE A 65 0.07 15.01 -6.01
N TYR A 66 -0.82 14.85 -6.99
CA TYR A 66 -0.48 14.49 -8.36
C TYR A 66 -1.53 14.99 -9.35
N GLU A 67 -1.09 15.37 -10.55
CA GLU A 67 -1.92 15.70 -11.70
C GLU A 67 -1.41 14.99 -12.95
N SER A 68 -2.31 14.39 -13.72
CA SER A 68 -1.96 13.67 -14.97
C SER A 68 -1.51 14.61 -16.08
N GLN A 69 -2.07 15.80 -16.10
CA GLN A 69 -1.73 16.90 -17.02
C GLN A 69 -2.34 18.21 -16.49
N THR A 70 -1.91 19.35 -17.01
CA THR A 70 -2.53 20.64 -16.68
C THR A 70 -3.90 20.71 -17.34
N PRO A 71 -4.99 20.96 -16.58
CA PRO A 71 -6.31 21.11 -17.18
C PRO A 71 -6.40 22.42 -17.95
N ASP A 72 -6.86 22.36 -19.21
CA ASP A 72 -7.08 23.57 -20.02
C ASP A 72 -8.23 24.42 -19.46
N PHE A 73 -9.26 23.76 -18.93
CA PHE A 73 -10.40 24.38 -18.27
C PHE A 73 -11.14 23.35 -17.43
N MET A 74 -11.37 23.63 -16.16
CA MET A 74 -12.12 22.72 -15.30
C MET A 74 -13.13 23.49 -14.46
N THR A 75 -14.42 23.24 -14.71
CA THR A 75 -15.49 23.70 -13.83
C THR A 75 -15.87 22.55 -12.91
N LEU A 76 -15.55 22.66 -11.63
CA LEU A 76 -15.99 21.70 -10.63
C LEU A 76 -17.46 22.01 -10.31
N ASN A 77 -18.36 21.16 -10.76
CA ASN A 77 -19.80 21.31 -10.51
C ASN A 77 -20.25 20.63 -9.22
N ASP A 78 -19.46 19.64 -8.74
CA ASP A 78 -19.79 18.85 -7.56
C ASP A 78 -18.90 19.23 -6.37
N PRO A 79 -19.45 19.24 -5.15
CA PRO A 79 -18.64 19.49 -3.95
C PRO A 79 -17.59 18.39 -3.76
N ALA A 80 -16.44 18.75 -3.19
CA ALA A 80 -15.40 17.80 -2.83
C ALA A 80 -15.93 16.73 -1.85
N PRO A 81 -15.41 15.51 -1.88
CA PRO A 81 -15.82 14.45 -0.96
C PRO A 81 -15.55 14.84 0.51
N GLU A 82 -16.45 14.44 1.40
CA GLU A 82 -16.27 14.58 2.86
C GLU A 82 -15.36 13.51 3.47
N LYS A 83 -15.03 12.47 2.72
CA LYS A 83 -14.20 11.32 3.12
C LYS A 83 -13.27 10.93 2.00
N GLY A 84 -12.19 10.26 2.34
CA GLY A 84 -11.23 9.77 1.36
C GLY A 84 -10.48 8.53 1.84
N PHE A 85 -9.51 8.10 1.05
CA PHE A 85 -8.60 7.00 1.37
C PHE A 85 -7.29 7.53 1.97
N PHE A 86 -6.53 6.65 2.62
CA PHE A 86 -5.20 6.91 3.21
C PHE A 86 -5.16 8.11 4.17
N GLN A 87 -5.97 8.04 5.23
CA GLN A 87 -5.93 9.04 6.28
C GLN A 87 -4.57 9.08 6.98
N LYS A 88 -3.79 10.15 6.79
CA LYS A 88 -2.39 10.25 7.23
C LYS A 88 -2.10 11.30 8.30
N CYS A 89 -3.06 12.13 8.65
CA CYS A 89 -2.87 13.19 9.64
C CYS A 89 -3.67 12.93 10.91
N LEU A 90 -3.22 13.55 12.00
CA LEU A 90 -3.93 13.59 13.26
C LEU A 90 -5.13 14.56 13.12
N GLY A 91 -6.25 14.05 12.59
CA GLY A 91 -7.47 14.81 12.39
C GLY A 91 -8.40 14.10 11.42
N GLU A 92 -9.70 14.35 11.55
CA GLU A 92 -10.72 13.71 10.71
C GLU A 92 -10.71 14.20 9.26
N ASP A 93 -10.09 15.37 9.00
CA ASP A 93 -10.15 16.08 7.73
C ASP A 93 -8.96 15.78 6.79
N CYS A 94 -8.09 14.83 7.14
CA CYS A 94 -6.85 14.59 6.41
C CYS A 94 -6.89 13.26 5.66
N PHE A 95 -7.46 13.28 4.49
CA PHE A 95 -7.59 12.13 3.59
C PHE A 95 -7.21 12.52 2.16
N SER A 96 -7.02 11.52 1.32
CA SER A 96 -6.80 11.71 -0.11
C SER A 96 -7.98 11.16 -0.91
N TYR A 97 -8.20 11.73 -2.09
CA TYR A 97 -9.19 11.29 -3.06
C TYR A 97 -8.70 11.55 -4.49
N ILE A 98 -9.29 10.85 -5.45
CA ILE A 98 -9.03 11.10 -6.87
C ILE A 98 -10.20 11.88 -7.45
N LEU A 99 -9.88 12.91 -8.20
CA LEU A 99 -10.76 13.62 -9.10
C LEU A 99 -10.44 13.17 -10.52
N ALA A 100 -11.41 12.69 -11.28
CA ALA A 100 -11.23 12.36 -12.69
C ALA A 100 -12.34 12.98 -13.55
N CYS A 101 -11.95 13.48 -14.72
CA CYS A 101 -12.84 14.12 -15.67
C CYS A 101 -12.87 13.32 -16.96
N GLU A 102 -14.07 13.08 -17.46
CA GLU A 102 -14.35 12.52 -18.77
C GLU A 102 -15.38 13.43 -19.47
N LYS A 103 -14.96 14.14 -20.50
CA LYS A 103 -15.75 15.18 -21.17
C LYS A 103 -16.21 16.23 -20.15
N ASP A 104 -17.50 16.46 -20.02
CA ASP A 104 -18.09 17.44 -19.07
C ASP A 104 -18.50 16.80 -17.74
N ARG A 105 -18.01 15.60 -17.42
CA ARG A 105 -18.39 14.89 -16.20
C ARG A 105 -17.19 14.75 -15.26
N THR A 106 -17.40 15.17 -14.03
CA THR A 106 -16.47 14.98 -12.93
C THR A 106 -16.89 13.75 -12.11
N LYS A 107 -15.92 12.95 -11.72
CA LYS A 107 -16.12 11.81 -10.84
C LYS A 107 -15.08 11.81 -9.74
N TYR A 108 -15.52 11.59 -8.52
CA TYR A 108 -14.64 11.39 -7.37
C TYR A 108 -14.51 9.92 -7.01
N PHE A 109 -13.29 9.53 -6.61
CA PHE A 109 -12.99 8.23 -6.05
C PHE A 109 -12.42 8.50 -4.64
N SER A 110 -13.21 8.17 -3.63
CA SER A 110 -12.96 8.60 -2.25
C SER A 110 -12.83 7.44 -1.25
N THR A 111 -12.97 6.22 -1.71
CA THR A 111 -12.78 5.04 -0.86
C THR A 111 -11.65 4.15 -1.40
N GLU A 112 -11.05 3.31 -0.53
CA GLU A 112 -10.05 2.33 -0.94
C GLU A 112 -10.56 1.38 -2.02
N LYS A 113 -11.86 1.04 -1.99
CA LYS A 113 -12.48 0.22 -3.05
C LYS A 113 -12.54 0.96 -4.38
N GLU A 114 -12.87 2.24 -4.35
CA GLU A 114 -12.91 3.06 -5.57
C GLU A 114 -11.51 3.32 -6.11
N LEU A 115 -10.49 3.52 -5.26
CA LEU A 115 -9.09 3.59 -5.67
C LEU A 115 -8.68 2.30 -6.42
N ARG A 116 -9.02 1.13 -5.89
CA ARG A 116 -8.73 -0.15 -6.57
C ARG A 116 -9.46 -0.29 -7.90
N ASN A 117 -10.70 0.19 -7.97
CA ASN A 117 -11.46 0.18 -9.22
C ASN A 117 -10.86 1.16 -10.24
N PHE A 118 -10.35 2.31 -9.80
CA PHE A 118 -9.68 3.29 -10.65
C PHE A 118 -8.38 2.73 -11.26
N ILE A 119 -7.61 1.98 -10.48
CA ILE A 119 -6.40 1.29 -10.96
C ILE A 119 -6.79 0.15 -11.93
N GLY A 120 -7.82 -0.65 -11.60
CA GLY A 120 -8.26 -1.79 -12.40
C GLY A 120 -7.22 -2.92 -12.53
N PRO A 121 -6.78 -3.29 -13.75
CA PRO A 121 -5.64 -4.19 -13.96
C PRO A 121 -4.36 -3.62 -13.36
N VAL A 122 -3.48 -4.49 -12.87
CA VAL A 122 -2.26 -4.06 -12.15
C VAL A 122 -1.06 -4.26 -13.05
N ASP A 123 -0.58 -3.17 -13.61
CA ASP A 123 0.46 -3.22 -14.64
C ASP A 123 1.89 -3.16 -14.08
N ASN A 124 2.06 -2.56 -12.90
CA ASN A 124 3.37 -2.26 -12.33
C ASN A 124 3.43 -2.44 -10.81
N LEU A 125 4.63 -2.40 -10.25
CA LEU A 125 4.88 -2.52 -8.81
C LEU A 125 4.24 -1.39 -7.98
N PRO A 126 4.33 -0.10 -8.35
CA PRO A 126 3.64 0.98 -7.65
C PRO A 126 2.13 0.76 -7.48
N GLU A 127 1.43 0.32 -8.52
CA GLU A 127 -0.01 0.00 -8.43
C GLU A 127 -0.28 -1.16 -7.47
N ALA A 128 0.55 -2.21 -7.53
CA ALA A 128 0.43 -3.32 -6.58
C ALA A 128 0.62 -2.86 -5.12
N LEU A 129 1.55 -1.94 -4.88
CA LEU A 129 1.77 -1.34 -3.56
C LEU A 129 0.58 -0.49 -3.12
N LEU A 130 0.00 0.33 -4.01
CA LEU A 130 -1.23 1.10 -3.70
C LEU A 130 -2.39 0.19 -3.34
N ILE A 131 -2.58 -0.90 -4.09
CA ILE A 131 -3.60 -1.90 -3.77
C ILE A 131 -3.32 -2.54 -2.40
N ALA A 132 -2.08 -2.95 -2.12
CA ALA A 132 -1.73 -3.50 -0.82
C ALA A 132 -1.96 -2.50 0.32
N ASN A 133 -1.55 -1.24 0.12
CA ASN A 133 -1.77 -0.15 1.08
C ASN A 133 -3.27 0.08 1.37
N SER A 134 -4.13 -0.08 0.35
CA SER A 134 -5.58 0.04 0.52
C SER A 134 -6.20 -1.06 1.40
N TYR A 135 -5.45 -2.11 1.70
CA TYR A 135 -5.80 -3.16 2.65
C TYR A 135 -5.02 -3.06 3.97
N GLY A 136 -4.22 -1.99 4.14
CA GLY A 136 -3.44 -1.71 5.35
C GLY A 136 -2.11 -2.47 5.42
N TYR A 137 -1.55 -2.89 4.28
CA TYR A 137 -0.22 -3.51 4.20
C TYR A 137 0.80 -2.47 3.70
N TYR A 138 1.96 -2.43 4.33
CA TYR A 138 2.99 -1.41 4.12
C TYR A 138 4.35 -2.04 3.90
N VAL A 139 5.25 -1.30 3.26
CA VAL A 139 6.67 -1.64 3.16
C VAL A 139 7.33 -1.37 4.53
N ASP A 140 8.20 -2.28 4.98
CA ASP A 140 9.16 -2.00 6.03
C ASP A 140 10.57 -2.20 5.44
N SER A 141 11.17 -1.13 5.00
CA SER A 141 12.46 -1.13 4.31
C SER A 141 13.62 -1.70 5.14
N THR A 142 13.44 -1.80 6.47
CA THR A 142 14.43 -2.36 7.40
C THR A 142 14.42 -3.89 7.46
N ASN A 143 13.35 -4.53 6.94
CA ASN A 143 13.21 -5.98 6.98
C ASN A 143 12.94 -6.58 5.59
N PRO A 144 13.81 -7.45 5.04
CA PRO A 144 13.59 -8.10 3.75
C PRO A 144 12.26 -8.86 3.66
N SER A 145 11.80 -9.47 4.76
CA SER A 145 10.51 -10.18 4.84
C SER A 145 9.30 -9.22 4.86
N ALA A 146 9.51 -7.92 4.73
CA ALA A 146 8.48 -6.89 4.64
C ALA A 146 8.80 -5.81 3.58
N SER A 147 9.79 -6.06 2.71
CA SER A 147 10.22 -5.09 1.69
C SER A 147 10.72 -5.78 0.41
N SER A 148 10.15 -6.92 0.04
CA SER A 148 10.58 -7.68 -1.13
C SER A 148 9.43 -7.95 -2.10
N TYR A 149 9.74 -8.06 -3.39
CA TYR A 149 8.75 -8.34 -4.43
C TYR A 149 9.28 -9.26 -5.52
N LYS A 150 8.35 -9.89 -6.21
CA LYS A 150 8.57 -10.63 -7.45
C LYS A 150 7.41 -10.38 -8.39
N THR A 151 7.70 -10.21 -9.68
CA THR A 151 6.70 -10.07 -10.75
C THR A 151 6.84 -11.22 -11.73
N ASP A 152 5.72 -11.81 -12.09
CA ASP A 152 5.56 -12.72 -13.21
C ASP A 152 4.39 -12.27 -14.11
N ASP A 153 4.05 -13.06 -15.13
CA ASP A 153 2.99 -12.72 -16.09
C ASP A 153 1.59 -12.64 -15.46
N LYS A 154 1.39 -13.34 -14.36
CA LYS A 154 0.08 -13.50 -13.72
C LYS A 154 -0.05 -12.72 -12.43
N TYR A 155 1.04 -12.61 -11.66
CA TYR A 155 1.03 -12.04 -10.32
C TYR A 155 2.16 -11.05 -10.08
N ILE A 156 1.88 -10.06 -9.21
CA ILE A 156 2.88 -9.34 -8.45
C ILE A 156 2.79 -9.85 -7.01
N SER A 157 3.88 -10.42 -6.52
CA SER A 157 3.99 -11.01 -5.18
C SER A 157 4.84 -10.09 -4.30
N LEU A 158 4.30 -9.72 -3.14
CA LEU A 158 4.88 -8.73 -2.23
C LEU A 158 5.07 -9.34 -0.84
N TYR A 159 6.23 -9.14 -0.25
CA TYR A 159 6.44 -9.31 1.19
C TYR A 159 6.28 -7.96 1.86
N LEU A 160 5.23 -7.80 2.67
CA LEU A 160 4.87 -6.56 3.35
C LEU A 160 4.55 -6.79 4.81
N THR A 161 4.43 -5.72 5.57
CA THR A 161 4.00 -5.75 6.97
C THR A 161 2.61 -5.16 7.14
N LYS A 162 1.98 -5.50 8.26
CA LYS A 162 0.77 -4.84 8.75
C LYS A 162 1.01 -4.40 10.19
N LEU A 163 0.64 -3.17 10.51
CA LEU A 163 0.65 -2.69 11.88
C LEU A 163 -0.44 -3.43 12.67
N ASN A 164 -0.03 -4.20 13.67
CA ASN A 164 -0.95 -4.83 14.58
C ASN A 164 -1.06 -3.95 15.83
N ASN A 165 -2.19 -3.30 16.01
CA ASN A 165 -2.42 -2.39 17.14
C ASN A 165 -2.44 -3.09 18.50
N ASN A 166 -2.50 -4.43 18.53
CA ASN A 166 -2.65 -5.22 19.75
C ASN A 166 -1.44 -6.10 20.10
N ALA A 167 -0.39 -6.10 19.29
CA ALA A 167 0.77 -6.97 19.51
C ALA A 167 2.07 -6.17 19.60
N ALA A 168 2.97 -6.60 20.47
CA ALA A 168 4.31 -6.04 20.63
C ALA A 168 5.26 -6.37 19.46
N GLY A 169 4.76 -6.69 18.26
CA GLY A 169 5.55 -7.07 17.11
C GLY A 169 4.84 -6.75 15.79
N LYS A 170 5.64 -6.64 14.74
CA LYS A 170 5.17 -6.52 13.37
C LYS A 170 5.00 -7.93 12.76
N GLU A 171 3.99 -8.09 11.92
CA GLU A 171 3.74 -9.33 11.18
C GLU A 171 4.14 -9.15 9.71
N SER A 172 4.79 -10.18 9.15
CA SER A 172 5.11 -10.25 7.72
C SER A 172 4.07 -11.07 6.98
N PHE A 173 3.70 -10.59 5.80
CA PHE A 173 2.70 -11.19 4.91
C PHE A 173 3.26 -11.35 3.51
N LEU A 174 2.97 -12.49 2.88
CA LEU A 174 3.09 -12.65 1.45
C LEU A 174 1.75 -12.34 0.81
N ILE A 175 1.70 -11.31 -0.02
CA ILE A 175 0.51 -10.84 -0.74
C ILE A 175 0.75 -11.10 -2.22
N LYS A 176 -0.15 -11.86 -2.86
CA LYS A 176 -0.12 -12.09 -4.30
C LYS A 176 -1.27 -11.34 -4.94
N ILE A 177 -0.97 -10.39 -5.82
CA ILE A 177 -1.96 -9.61 -6.53
C ILE A 177 -2.03 -10.11 -7.98
N ASN A 178 -3.20 -10.55 -8.39
CA ASN A 178 -3.44 -10.95 -9.77
C ASN A 178 -3.47 -9.73 -10.68
N ARG A 179 -2.60 -9.67 -11.67
CA ARG A 179 -2.41 -8.50 -12.54
C ARG A 179 -3.65 -8.14 -13.35
N LYS A 180 -4.41 -9.10 -13.81
CA LYS A 180 -5.61 -8.86 -14.64
C LYS A 180 -6.83 -8.41 -13.84
N THR A 181 -6.95 -8.87 -12.60
CA THR A 181 -8.18 -8.69 -11.81
C THR A 181 -8.02 -7.81 -10.58
N GLY A 182 -6.78 -7.45 -10.21
CA GLY A 182 -6.47 -6.76 -8.95
C GLY A 182 -6.80 -7.58 -7.68
N ARG A 183 -7.31 -8.82 -7.83
CA ARG A 183 -7.61 -9.68 -6.68
C ARG A 183 -6.33 -10.11 -5.99
N HIS A 184 -6.38 -10.16 -4.67
CA HIS A 184 -5.23 -10.54 -3.86
C HIS A 184 -5.49 -11.81 -3.05
N GLU A 185 -4.40 -12.54 -2.78
CA GLU A 185 -4.31 -13.67 -1.87
C GLU A 185 -3.28 -13.29 -0.80
N ILE A 186 -3.56 -13.61 0.46
CA ILE A 186 -2.69 -13.25 1.59
C ILE A 186 -2.30 -14.49 2.36
N LYS A 187 -1.02 -14.59 2.70
CA LYS A 187 -0.48 -15.61 3.59
C LYS A 187 0.38 -14.94 4.66
N THR A 188 0.09 -15.20 5.93
CA THR A 188 0.98 -14.81 7.05
C THR A 188 2.27 -15.62 6.99
N ILE A 189 3.40 -14.94 7.14
CA ILE A 189 4.74 -15.55 7.07
C ILE A 189 5.34 -15.68 8.47
N GLY A 190 5.17 -14.71 9.33
CA GLY A 190 5.67 -14.70 10.71
C GLY A 190 5.64 -13.33 11.34
N THR A 191 6.03 -13.27 12.61
CA THR A 191 6.21 -12.03 13.39
C THR A 191 7.69 -11.73 13.57
N TYR A 192 8.07 -10.44 13.71
CA TYR A 192 9.44 -9.97 13.95
C TYR A 192 9.47 -8.72 14.82
#